data_8abe5d5e40457ac35aa37a429d608b25
#
_entry.id   8abe5d5e40457ac35aa37a429d608b25
#
_cell.length_a   1.000
_cell.length_b   1.000
_cell.length_c   1.000
_cell.angle_alpha   90.00
_cell.angle_beta   90.00
_cell.angle_gamma   90.00
#
_symmetry.space_group_name_H-M   'P 1'
#
loop_
_entity.id
_entity.type
_entity.pdbx_description
1 polymer ?
#
loop_
_entity_poly.entity_id
_entity_poly.type
_entity_poly.pdbx_seq_one_letter_code
_entity_poly.pdbx_strand_id
1 'polypeptide(L)'
;MSTSAPAPAPARSPRSARSQLHRIAPLLLLALGVGALLMARDMGLGEFTAPGPGLWPAIVAGLLTATSAALLFLDPAEDYEPWTAGTARIVAGLAGLALFIVLFQTIGFVIPAFLLLFAWLRFFGGESWRMALVLAVAGAIALHLVFVVALGVPFPAGPVDQLLGA
;
A
#
# COMPACT_ATOMS: atom_id res chain seq x y z
N MET A 1 22.87 64.21 7.55
CA MET A 1 23.52 62.92 7.16
C MET A 1 22.94 61.86 8.04
N SER A 2 21.96 61.11 7.51
CA SER A 2 21.27 60.04 8.26
C SER A 2 21.83 58.70 7.76
N THR A 3 22.60 58.04 8.63
CA THR A 3 23.19 56.76 8.36
C THR A 3 22.15 55.65 8.67
N SER A 4 21.48 55.16 7.64
CA SER A 4 20.64 53.97 7.77
C SER A 4 21.51 52.73 7.99
N ALA A 5 21.32 52.05 9.13
CA ALA A 5 21.95 50.78 9.42
C ALA A 5 21.45 49.68 8.44
N PRO A 6 22.32 48.79 7.97
CA PRO A 6 21.93 47.70 7.08
C PRO A 6 20.99 46.72 7.82
N ALA A 7 19.91 46.29 7.12
CA ALA A 7 18.98 45.31 7.63
C ALA A 7 19.69 44.00 7.97
N PRO A 8 19.30 43.31 9.07
CA PRO A 8 19.89 42.03 9.43
C PRO A 8 19.59 40.98 8.36
N ALA A 9 20.62 40.22 7.98
CA ALA A 9 20.50 39.12 7.02
C ALA A 9 19.51 38.06 7.52
N PRO A 10 18.67 37.50 6.65
CA PRO A 10 17.69 36.49 7.03
C PRO A 10 18.42 35.28 7.64
N ALA A 11 17.98 34.90 8.83
CA ALA A 11 18.47 33.71 9.52
C ALA A 11 18.28 32.47 8.64
N ARG A 12 19.38 31.83 8.28
CA ARG A 12 19.35 30.55 7.54
C ARG A 12 18.72 29.49 8.44
N SER A 13 17.49 29.08 8.12
CA SER A 13 16.82 27.96 8.77
C SER A 13 17.63 26.65 8.61
N PRO A 14 17.59 25.74 9.57
CA PRO A 14 18.37 24.49 9.52
C PRO A 14 17.84 23.58 8.42
N ARG A 15 18.48 23.64 7.26
CA ARG A 15 18.15 22.87 6.04
C ARG A 15 18.57 21.40 6.10
N SER A 16 19.37 20.98 7.11
CA SER A 16 20.08 19.70 7.08
C SER A 16 19.26 18.47 7.50
N ALA A 17 18.25 18.61 8.38
CA ALA A 17 17.45 17.47 8.81
C ALA A 17 16.27 17.13 7.85
N ARG A 18 15.72 18.12 7.16
CA ARG A 18 14.65 17.93 6.16
C ARG A 18 15.16 17.28 4.87
N SER A 19 16.44 17.44 4.55
CA SER A 19 17.08 16.92 3.34
C SER A 19 17.25 15.40 3.32
N GLN A 20 17.08 14.71 4.43
CA GLN A 20 17.24 13.25 4.49
C GLN A 20 15.89 12.49 4.40
N LEU A 21 14.81 13.13 4.84
CA LEU A 21 13.48 12.49 4.93
C LEU A 21 12.86 12.21 3.55
N HIS A 22 13.17 13.01 2.51
CA HIS A 22 12.65 12.78 1.15
C HIS A 22 13.17 11.47 0.53
N ARG A 23 14.31 10.96 0.98
CA ARG A 23 14.92 9.73 0.47
C ARG A 23 14.35 8.45 1.10
N ILE A 24 13.64 8.56 2.23
CA ILE A 24 13.11 7.39 2.95
C ILE A 24 12.07 6.66 2.11
N ALA A 25 11.11 7.38 1.52
CA ALA A 25 10.08 6.77 0.69
C ALA A 25 10.65 6.05 -0.55
N PRO A 26 11.50 6.68 -1.39
CA PRO A 26 12.14 5.99 -2.51
C PRO A 26 13.01 4.79 -2.08
N LEU A 27 13.72 4.88 -0.95
CA LEU A 27 14.51 3.77 -0.42
C LEU A 27 13.64 2.58 0.02
N LEU A 28 12.52 2.84 0.70
CA LEU A 28 11.57 1.81 1.09
C LEU A 28 10.92 1.14 -0.13
N LEU A 29 10.52 1.95 -1.13
CA LEU A 29 9.97 1.43 -2.39
C LEU A 29 11.01 0.64 -3.18
N LEU A 30 12.27 1.08 -3.19
CA LEU A 30 13.36 0.34 -3.82
C LEU A 30 13.58 -1.01 -3.14
N ALA A 31 13.64 -1.03 -1.81
CA ALA A 31 13.79 -2.28 -1.05
C ALA A 31 12.62 -3.23 -1.29
N LEU A 32 11.38 -2.69 -1.31
CA LEU A 32 10.18 -3.45 -1.64
C LEU A 32 10.23 -4.01 -3.06
N GLY A 33 10.60 -3.20 -4.05
CA GLY A 33 10.72 -3.60 -5.45
C GLY A 33 11.76 -4.70 -5.65
N VAL A 34 12.94 -4.55 -5.05
CA VAL A 34 14.00 -5.57 -5.10
C VAL A 34 13.54 -6.86 -4.41
N GLY A 35 12.95 -6.77 -3.22
CA GLY A 35 12.42 -7.93 -2.52
C GLY A 35 11.34 -8.67 -3.31
N ALA A 36 10.39 -7.94 -3.89
CA ALA A 36 9.35 -8.51 -4.75
C ALA A 36 9.94 -9.15 -6.02
N LEU A 37 10.99 -8.56 -6.61
CA LEU A 37 11.66 -9.10 -7.77
C LEU A 37 12.36 -10.45 -7.47
N LEU A 38 12.98 -10.56 -6.31
CA LEU A 38 13.59 -11.82 -5.86
C LEU A 38 12.51 -12.90 -5.66
N MET A 39 11.43 -12.58 -4.97
CA MET A 39 10.30 -13.51 -4.77
C MET A 39 9.65 -13.93 -6.11
N ALA A 40 9.50 -13.00 -7.04
CA ALA A 40 8.95 -13.31 -8.37
C ALA A 40 9.81 -14.30 -9.14
N ARG A 41 11.14 -14.23 -9.00
CA ARG A 41 12.06 -15.22 -9.61
C ARG A 41 11.87 -16.62 -9.03
N ASP A 42 11.66 -16.72 -7.72
CA ASP A 42 11.45 -18.01 -7.04
C ASP A 42 10.13 -18.67 -7.46
N MET A 43 9.14 -17.88 -7.88
CA MET A 43 7.88 -18.38 -8.45
C MET A 43 8.03 -18.96 -9.86
N GLY A 44 9.17 -18.74 -10.52
CA GLY A 44 9.43 -19.16 -11.89
C GLY A 44 8.89 -18.17 -12.94
N LEU A 45 9.80 -17.61 -13.72
CA LEU A 45 9.46 -16.63 -14.76
C LEU A 45 8.86 -17.30 -16.02
N GLY A 46 9.18 -18.56 -16.24
CA GLY A 46 8.83 -19.26 -17.49
C GLY A 46 9.58 -18.73 -18.70
N GLU A 47 9.08 -19.05 -19.87
CA GLU A 47 9.57 -18.56 -21.16
C GLU A 47 8.59 -17.55 -21.76
N PHE A 48 9.03 -16.73 -22.73
CA PHE A 48 8.14 -15.74 -23.36
C PHE A 48 6.95 -16.39 -24.10
N THR A 49 7.11 -17.63 -24.55
CA THR A 49 6.06 -18.42 -25.20
C THR A 49 5.15 -19.15 -24.21
N ALA A 50 5.64 -19.38 -22.98
CA ALA A 50 4.93 -20.04 -21.89
C ALA A 50 5.25 -19.32 -20.57
N PRO A 51 4.61 -18.15 -20.31
CA PRO A 51 4.93 -17.32 -19.17
C PRO A 51 4.58 -18.03 -17.86
N GLY A 52 5.53 -18.03 -16.92
CA GLY A 52 5.34 -18.56 -15.59
C GLY A 52 4.60 -17.59 -14.67
N PRO A 53 4.13 -18.05 -13.49
CA PRO A 53 3.37 -17.24 -12.55
C PRO A 53 4.15 -16.03 -12.00
N GLY A 54 5.48 -16.11 -11.99
CA GLY A 54 6.35 -15.02 -11.54
C GLY A 54 6.61 -13.93 -12.57
N LEU A 55 6.26 -14.12 -13.87
CA LEU A 55 6.61 -13.15 -14.92
C LEU A 55 5.96 -11.79 -14.70
N TRP A 56 4.65 -11.78 -14.47
CA TRP A 56 3.92 -10.53 -14.25
C TRP A 56 4.37 -9.79 -12.97
N PRO A 57 4.47 -10.45 -11.80
CA PRO A 57 5.06 -9.84 -10.61
C PRO A 57 6.48 -9.31 -10.85
N ALA A 58 7.32 -10.02 -11.62
CA ALA A 58 8.67 -9.56 -11.92
C ALA A 58 8.70 -8.28 -12.76
N ILE A 59 7.82 -8.15 -13.76
CA ILE A 59 7.71 -6.93 -14.57
C ILE A 59 7.31 -5.74 -13.68
N VAL A 60 6.28 -5.90 -12.84
CA VAL A 60 5.80 -4.83 -11.94
C VAL A 60 6.88 -4.46 -10.92
N ALA A 61 7.52 -5.46 -10.29
CA ALA A 61 8.60 -5.24 -9.34
C ALA A 61 9.83 -4.59 -9.98
N GLY A 62 10.15 -4.98 -11.22
CA GLY A 62 11.22 -4.37 -12.01
C GLY A 62 10.96 -2.89 -12.30
N LEU A 63 9.75 -2.54 -12.74
CA LEU A 63 9.34 -1.15 -12.95
C LEU A 63 9.37 -0.35 -11.64
N LEU A 64 8.87 -0.92 -10.54
CA LEU A 64 8.93 -0.28 -9.23
C LEU A 64 10.38 -0.02 -8.81
N THR A 65 11.27 -0.99 -8.99
CA THR A 65 12.69 -0.87 -8.67
C THR A 65 13.35 0.22 -9.52
N ALA A 66 13.11 0.23 -10.83
CA ALA A 66 13.68 1.20 -11.75
C ALA A 66 13.19 2.62 -11.45
N THR A 67 11.90 2.81 -11.25
CA THR A 67 11.34 4.13 -10.91
C THR A 67 11.79 4.63 -9.54
N SER A 68 11.86 3.76 -8.54
CA SER A 68 12.37 4.14 -7.21
C SER A 68 13.86 4.50 -7.24
N ALA A 69 14.66 3.78 -8.03
CA ALA A 69 16.05 4.12 -8.27
C ALA A 69 16.17 5.47 -8.98
N ALA A 70 15.38 5.70 -10.03
CA ALA A 70 15.37 6.99 -10.74
C ALA A 70 15.02 8.16 -9.80
N LEU A 71 14.02 8.00 -8.94
CA LEU A 71 13.65 9.02 -7.93
C LEU A 71 14.79 9.36 -6.98
N LEU A 72 15.60 8.39 -6.55
CA LEU A 72 16.74 8.64 -5.68
C LEU A 72 17.81 9.57 -6.29
N PHE A 73 17.91 9.57 -7.64
CA PHE A 73 18.92 10.37 -8.37
C PHE A 73 18.35 11.63 -8.99
N LEU A 74 17.08 11.65 -9.37
CA LEU A 74 16.45 12.71 -10.16
C LEU A 74 15.54 13.63 -9.35
N ASP A 75 15.11 13.20 -8.14
CA ASP A 75 14.13 13.96 -7.37
C ASP A 75 14.82 15.08 -6.57
N PRO A 76 14.56 16.37 -6.88
CA PRO A 76 15.09 17.48 -6.12
C PRO A 76 14.39 17.57 -4.76
N ALA A 77 15.16 17.77 -3.69
CA ALA A 77 14.65 17.90 -2.32
C ALA A 77 13.66 19.06 -2.11
N GLU A 78 13.46 19.90 -3.11
CA GLU A 78 12.60 21.08 -3.08
C GLU A 78 11.11 20.73 -3.22
N ASP A 79 10.78 19.62 -3.88
CA ASP A 79 9.40 19.17 -4.13
C ASP A 79 8.86 18.24 -3.03
N TYR A 80 9.63 18.07 -1.94
CA TYR A 80 9.24 17.18 -0.86
C TYR A 80 8.09 17.74 -0.03
N GLU A 81 6.94 17.07 -0.05
CA GLU A 81 5.84 17.37 0.84
C GLU A 81 6.15 16.90 2.28
N PRO A 82 5.98 17.77 3.29
CA PRO A 82 6.21 17.39 4.67
C PRO A 82 5.19 16.32 5.12
N TRP A 83 5.62 15.45 6.01
CA TRP A 83 4.76 14.44 6.63
C TRP A 83 3.58 15.10 7.33
N THR A 84 2.40 14.82 6.85
CA THR A 84 1.13 15.40 7.32
C THR A 84 0.21 14.30 7.87
N ALA A 85 -0.96 14.72 8.38
CA ALA A 85 -2.02 13.77 8.72
C ALA A 85 -2.44 12.88 7.52
N GLY A 86 -2.27 13.38 6.28
CA GLY A 86 -2.48 12.59 5.06
C GLY A 86 -1.53 11.39 4.96
N THR A 87 -0.26 11.59 5.29
CA THR A 87 0.74 10.49 5.31
C THR A 87 0.38 9.40 6.32
N ALA A 88 -0.10 9.80 7.51
CA ALA A 88 -0.56 8.84 8.53
C ALA A 88 -1.74 8.00 8.01
N ARG A 89 -2.66 8.59 7.22
CA ARG A 89 -3.77 7.86 6.60
C ARG A 89 -3.26 6.84 5.56
N ILE A 90 -2.28 7.20 4.75
CA ILE A 90 -1.66 6.27 3.79
C ILE A 90 -1.03 5.08 4.52
N VAL A 91 -0.23 5.34 5.57
CA VAL A 91 0.40 4.30 6.38
C VAL A 91 -0.66 3.40 7.03
N ALA A 92 -1.74 3.97 7.57
CA ALA A 92 -2.83 3.21 8.15
C ALA A 92 -3.55 2.34 7.11
N GLY A 93 -3.75 2.85 5.88
CA GLY A 93 -4.31 2.08 4.76
C GLY A 93 -3.43 0.89 4.38
N LEU A 94 -2.13 1.10 4.25
CA LEU A 94 -1.17 0.04 3.96
C LEU A 94 -1.09 -1.00 5.09
N ALA A 95 -1.09 -0.56 6.35
CA ALA A 95 -1.14 -1.45 7.51
C ALA A 95 -2.43 -2.29 7.53
N GLY A 96 -3.57 -1.69 7.16
CA GLY A 96 -4.84 -2.40 7.01
C GLY A 96 -4.79 -3.49 5.94
N LEU A 97 -4.15 -3.20 4.78
CA LEU A 97 -3.92 -4.21 3.73
C LEU A 97 -2.98 -5.32 4.18
N ALA A 98 -1.89 -4.99 4.86
CA ALA A 98 -0.98 -5.99 5.41
C ALA A 98 -1.68 -6.90 6.42
N LEU A 99 -2.47 -6.31 7.32
CA LEU A 99 -3.28 -7.06 8.28
C LEU A 99 -4.31 -7.96 7.56
N PHE A 100 -4.96 -7.44 6.50
CA PHE A 100 -5.88 -8.23 5.67
C PHE A 100 -5.18 -9.48 5.13
N ILE A 101 -3.97 -9.35 4.56
CA ILE A 101 -3.23 -10.50 3.99
C ILE A 101 -2.95 -11.55 5.08
N VAL A 102 -2.52 -11.14 6.26
CA VAL A 102 -2.24 -12.06 7.37
C VAL A 102 -3.52 -12.77 7.83
N LEU A 103 -4.60 -12.02 8.03
CA LEU A 103 -5.89 -12.58 8.44
C LEU A 103 -6.50 -13.48 7.36
N PHE A 104 -6.36 -13.10 6.09
CA PHE A 104 -6.82 -13.89 4.95
C PHE A 104 -6.20 -15.30 4.94
N GLN A 105 -4.90 -15.40 5.24
CA GLN A 105 -4.20 -16.68 5.29
C GLN A 105 -4.56 -17.53 6.53
N THR A 106 -5.01 -16.90 7.61
CA THR A 106 -5.24 -17.57 8.89
C THR A 106 -6.71 -17.91 9.17
N ILE A 107 -7.63 -17.04 8.77
CA ILE A 107 -9.06 -17.16 9.09
C ILE A 107 -9.97 -17.12 7.86
N GLY A 108 -9.42 -17.27 6.65
CA GLY A 108 -10.17 -17.27 5.39
C GLY A 108 -10.51 -15.87 4.88
N PHE A 109 -11.41 -15.79 3.89
CA PHE A 109 -11.66 -14.57 3.12
C PHE A 109 -12.69 -13.62 3.74
N VAL A 110 -13.83 -14.15 4.18
CA VAL A 110 -15.04 -13.34 4.48
C VAL A 110 -14.81 -12.34 5.63
N ILE A 111 -14.23 -12.83 6.75
CA ILE A 111 -14.01 -11.98 7.92
C ILE A 111 -13.01 -10.86 7.63
N PRO A 112 -11.82 -11.11 7.07
CA PRO A 112 -10.89 -10.04 6.73
C PRO A 112 -11.44 -9.06 5.69
N ALA A 113 -12.18 -9.52 4.70
CA ALA A 113 -12.82 -8.65 3.72
C ALA A 113 -13.83 -7.71 4.37
N PHE A 114 -14.67 -8.23 5.27
CA PHE A 114 -15.58 -7.41 6.06
C PHE A 114 -14.83 -6.37 6.90
N LEU A 115 -13.80 -6.79 7.64
CA LEU A 115 -13.03 -5.89 8.52
C LEU A 115 -12.35 -4.78 7.73
N LEU A 116 -11.72 -5.11 6.59
CA LEU A 116 -11.07 -4.13 5.72
C LEU A 116 -12.07 -3.14 5.14
N LEU A 117 -13.17 -3.62 4.56
CA LEU A 117 -14.23 -2.78 4.00
C LEU A 117 -14.82 -1.86 5.07
N PHE A 118 -15.13 -2.41 6.24
CA PHE A 118 -15.68 -1.63 7.34
C PHE A 118 -14.72 -0.53 7.81
N ALA A 119 -13.45 -0.87 8.03
CA ALA A 119 -12.43 0.09 8.43
C ALA A 119 -12.25 1.19 7.37
N TRP A 120 -12.20 0.82 6.10
CA TRP A 120 -12.00 1.79 5.03
C TRP A 120 -13.21 2.71 4.84
N LEU A 121 -14.42 2.18 4.82
CA LEU A 121 -15.64 2.98 4.73
C LEU A 121 -15.78 3.92 5.92
N ARG A 122 -15.49 3.44 7.14
CA ARG A 122 -15.66 4.24 8.37
C ARG A 122 -14.57 5.29 8.55
N PHE A 123 -13.28 4.91 8.40
CA PHE A 123 -12.16 5.79 8.75
C PHE A 123 -11.62 6.59 7.57
N PHE A 124 -11.70 6.05 6.35
CA PHE A 124 -11.25 6.75 5.15
C PHE A 124 -12.38 7.37 4.36
N GLY A 125 -13.52 6.68 4.22
CA GLY A 125 -14.71 7.19 3.55
C GLY A 125 -15.53 8.17 4.37
N GLY A 126 -15.39 8.17 5.70
CA GLY A 126 -16.16 9.05 6.59
C GLY A 126 -17.63 8.65 6.74
N GLU A 127 -17.99 7.44 6.29
CA GLU A 127 -19.36 6.94 6.36
C GLU A 127 -19.85 6.79 7.81
N SER A 128 -21.18 6.88 8.01
CA SER A 128 -21.79 6.61 9.31
C SER A 128 -21.56 5.15 9.71
N TRP A 129 -21.50 4.88 11.03
CA TRP A 129 -21.31 3.51 11.54
C TRP A 129 -22.29 2.51 10.97
N ARG A 130 -23.56 2.90 10.83
CA ARG A 130 -24.61 2.03 10.25
C ARG A 130 -24.38 1.76 8.78
N MET A 131 -24.05 2.80 7.99
CA MET A 131 -23.80 2.66 6.56
C MET A 131 -22.53 1.85 6.30
N ALA A 132 -21.45 2.14 7.00
CA ALA A 132 -20.20 1.38 6.91
C ALA A 132 -20.42 -0.11 7.23
N LEU A 133 -21.20 -0.41 8.26
CA LEU A 133 -21.55 -1.79 8.62
C LEU A 133 -22.35 -2.50 7.52
N VAL A 134 -23.43 -1.87 7.06
CA VAL A 134 -24.30 -2.46 6.01
C VAL A 134 -23.52 -2.69 4.71
N LEU A 135 -22.76 -1.68 4.26
CA LEU A 135 -21.97 -1.78 3.03
C LEU A 135 -20.82 -2.79 3.16
N ALA A 136 -20.17 -2.89 4.32
CA ALA A 136 -19.12 -3.87 4.54
C ALA A 136 -19.65 -5.31 4.54
N VAL A 137 -20.79 -5.55 5.19
CA VAL A 137 -21.44 -6.87 5.18
C VAL A 137 -21.89 -7.23 3.76
N ALA A 138 -22.60 -6.33 3.09
CA ALA A 138 -23.07 -6.55 1.73
C ALA A 138 -21.90 -6.77 0.76
N GLY A 139 -20.83 -5.97 0.88
CA GLY A 139 -19.63 -6.08 0.06
C GLY A 139 -18.88 -7.39 0.28
N ALA A 140 -18.68 -7.80 1.55
CA ALA A 140 -18.00 -9.06 1.86
C ALA A 140 -18.79 -10.27 1.33
N ILE A 141 -20.12 -10.27 1.47
CA ILE A 141 -20.98 -11.32 0.92
C ILE A 141 -20.93 -11.30 -0.62
N ALA A 142 -21.06 -10.13 -1.25
CA ALA A 142 -21.02 -10.02 -2.70
C ALA A 142 -19.67 -10.52 -3.26
N LEU A 143 -18.56 -10.15 -2.65
CA LEU A 143 -17.23 -10.62 -3.03
C LEU A 143 -17.10 -12.14 -2.86
N HIS A 144 -17.58 -12.70 -1.75
CA HIS A 144 -17.60 -14.15 -1.55
C HIS A 144 -18.41 -14.87 -2.65
N LEU A 145 -19.62 -14.40 -2.94
CA LEU A 145 -20.46 -14.99 -3.99
C LEU A 145 -19.80 -14.92 -5.36
N VAL A 146 -19.15 -13.80 -5.69
CA VAL A 146 -18.48 -13.64 -6.98
C VAL A 146 -17.23 -14.51 -7.07
N PHE A 147 -16.32 -14.40 -6.10
CA PHE A 147 -15.00 -15.05 -6.22
C PHE A 147 -15.05 -16.53 -5.87
N VAL A 148 -15.75 -16.91 -4.79
CA VAL A 148 -15.77 -18.30 -4.33
C VAL A 148 -16.84 -19.11 -5.07
N VAL A 149 -18.08 -18.60 -5.10
CA VAL A 149 -19.21 -19.38 -5.65
C VAL A 149 -19.24 -19.31 -7.18
N ALA A 150 -19.17 -18.10 -7.77
CA ALA A 150 -19.35 -17.96 -9.21
C ALA A 150 -18.05 -18.27 -10.00
N LEU A 151 -16.87 -17.82 -9.50
CA LEU A 151 -15.58 -18.00 -10.17
C LEU A 151 -14.81 -19.24 -9.70
N GLY A 152 -15.22 -19.89 -8.60
CA GLY A 152 -14.56 -21.07 -8.07
C GLY A 152 -13.12 -20.84 -7.64
N VAL A 153 -12.76 -19.61 -7.20
CA VAL A 153 -11.41 -19.29 -6.76
C VAL A 153 -11.12 -20.02 -5.44
N PRO A 154 -10.07 -20.85 -5.37
CA PRO A 154 -9.74 -21.60 -4.16
C PRO A 154 -9.10 -20.65 -3.13
N PHE A 155 -9.87 -20.13 -2.21
CA PHE A 155 -9.39 -19.35 -1.07
C PHE A 155 -9.09 -20.25 0.14
N PRO A 156 -8.22 -19.82 1.08
CA PRO A 156 -8.04 -20.53 2.34
C PRO A 156 -9.37 -20.66 3.08
N ALA A 157 -9.71 -21.86 3.49
CA ALA A 157 -10.94 -22.11 4.22
C ALA A 157 -10.90 -21.45 5.60
N GLY A 158 -11.92 -20.65 5.90
CA GLY A 158 -12.09 -19.99 7.19
C GLY A 158 -13.28 -20.56 7.98
N PRO A 159 -13.49 -20.10 9.22
CA PRO A 159 -14.60 -20.53 10.04
C PRO A 159 -15.96 -20.28 9.42
N VAL A 160 -16.10 -19.19 8.64
CA VAL A 160 -17.34 -18.83 7.95
C VAL A 160 -17.58 -19.73 6.74
N ASP A 161 -16.53 -20.07 6.00
CA ASP A 161 -16.64 -20.95 4.82
C ASP A 161 -17.08 -22.36 5.24
N GLN A 162 -16.60 -22.86 6.39
CA GLN A 162 -17.05 -24.13 6.98
C GLN A 162 -18.52 -24.10 7.39
N LEU A 163 -19.02 -22.97 7.87
CA LEU A 163 -20.45 -22.81 8.23
C LEU A 163 -21.35 -22.69 7.01
N LEU A 164 -20.83 -22.13 5.90
CA LEU A 164 -21.57 -21.97 4.64
C LEU A 164 -21.53 -23.23 3.76
N GLY A 165 -20.76 -24.25 4.14
CA GLY A 165 -20.66 -25.52 3.41
C GLY A 165 -19.87 -25.40 2.10
N ALA A 166 -18.97 -24.42 2.04
CA ALA A 166 -18.09 -24.19 0.90
C ALA A 166 -16.70 -24.82 1.11
#